data_4f46971bd941e29bc20914af0fd4fa39
#
_entry.id   4f46971bd941e29bc20914af0fd4fa39
#
_cell.length_a   1.000
_cell.length_b   1.000
_cell.length_c   1.000
_cell.angle_alpha   90.00
_cell.angle_beta   90.00
_cell.angle_gamma   90.00
#
_symmetry.space_group_name_H-M   'P 1'
#
loop_
_entity.id
_entity.type
_entity.pdbx_description
1 polymer ?
#
loop_
_entity_poly.entity_id
_entity_poly.type
_entity_poly.pdbx_seq_one_letter_code
_entity_poly.pdbx_strand_id
1 'polypeptide(L)'
;MAEFELNIINFVIQMGMVEQNGPSLGHRTFLKAFYGLELDAAELDFYFRATGRTNYPAREEKEVTAIIGRRGGKTRLAAQIAVYEAARHCKLPRGEGAFIIVIAPTVNQSQVAFNYIRQYFRGSAILEALIVDERKGELELRNGITIRCQPCSQVTVRGISVICAVCDEMGFWKHEENAANPEREVLAAVRPTMATFPNAKLIKISTPFRKEGILYENLQDRNGLKYPVWQVSTREMNPTISEDVFTEAQRENPEHYRREYLAEFTDSLVGWIARELLDAVVISGRRELPPVRDAIYIAVVDPAFRSSDFAFSILCKIGEHITVLYSTRWTGTRQAPLELELILKQIKDVLSPYGIGAVVGDQFCFPVIKQLFEKLGIFYAEFSFGAHTRASIYGNLRQLISQRRISFIDEPELLRQLRCLEEIKAPNGNIDIRPPGSSNDDMAITVAVGAFELTSRPTRPAPFIMPTFGLSRLQNPQSCQVSAICGNFPRCMDEGVCQGFVDLRVSG
;
A
#
# COMPACT_ATOMS: atom_id res chain seq x y z
N MET A 1 8.63 -19.63 49.66
CA MET A 1 7.99 -18.90 48.55
C MET A 1 8.53 -19.51 47.28
N ALA A 2 7.69 -20.17 46.47
CA ALA A 2 8.13 -20.84 45.26
C ALA A 2 8.74 -19.81 44.29
N GLU A 3 9.96 -20.04 43.86
CA GLU A 3 10.53 -19.41 42.67
C GLU A 3 9.61 -19.75 41.52
N PHE A 4 9.44 -18.80 40.59
CA PHE A 4 8.67 -19.02 39.35
C PHE A 4 9.51 -19.96 38.47
N GLU A 5 9.27 -21.27 38.59
CA GLU A 5 10.10 -22.32 37.97
C GLU A 5 9.73 -22.63 36.50
N LEU A 6 8.67 -22.02 35.97
CA LEU A 6 8.24 -22.30 34.60
C LEU A 6 9.12 -21.58 33.58
N ASN A 7 9.77 -22.33 32.72
CA ASN A 7 10.36 -21.73 31.51
C ASN A 7 9.28 -21.20 30.55
N ILE A 8 9.66 -20.31 29.64
CA ILE A 8 8.73 -19.63 28.75
C ILE A 8 7.85 -20.60 27.94
N ILE A 9 8.37 -21.74 27.48
CA ILE A 9 7.62 -22.71 26.67
C ILE A 9 6.53 -23.37 27.51
N ASN A 10 6.88 -23.87 28.68
CA ASN A 10 5.92 -24.47 29.60
C ASN A 10 4.88 -23.44 30.05
N PHE A 11 5.30 -22.21 30.28
CA PHE A 11 4.41 -21.11 30.63
C PHE A 11 3.36 -20.82 29.53
N VAL A 12 3.77 -20.60 28.27
CA VAL A 12 2.81 -20.27 27.21
C VAL A 12 1.84 -21.42 26.92
N ILE A 13 2.28 -22.67 27.09
CA ILE A 13 1.43 -23.85 26.95
C ILE A 13 0.43 -23.96 28.13
N GLN A 14 0.90 -23.90 29.38
CA GLN A 14 0.04 -24.04 30.56
C GLN A 14 -0.95 -22.89 30.71
N MET A 15 -0.58 -21.68 30.28
CA MET A 15 -1.47 -20.51 30.33
C MET A 15 -2.39 -20.42 29.10
N GLY A 16 -2.41 -21.41 28.21
CA GLY A 16 -3.30 -21.46 27.05
C GLY A 16 -3.02 -20.38 26.01
N MET A 17 -1.77 -19.91 25.90
CA MET A 17 -1.38 -18.84 24.96
C MET A 17 -1.03 -19.36 23.57
N VAL A 18 -1.13 -20.66 23.35
CA VAL A 18 -0.82 -21.36 22.10
C VAL A 18 -1.99 -22.26 21.70
N GLU A 19 -2.07 -22.62 20.43
CA GLU A 19 -3.07 -23.56 19.93
C GLU A 19 -2.81 -24.99 20.44
N GLN A 20 -3.77 -25.90 20.27
CA GLN A 20 -3.71 -27.27 20.81
C GLN A 20 -2.44 -28.04 20.39
N ASN A 21 -1.86 -27.72 19.23
CA ASN A 21 -0.62 -28.36 18.74
C ASN A 21 0.67 -27.70 19.27
N GLY A 22 0.56 -26.74 20.20
CA GLY A 22 1.70 -25.99 20.71
C GLY A 22 2.24 -24.92 19.73
N PRO A 23 3.34 -24.24 20.09
CA PRO A 23 3.96 -23.23 19.23
C PRO A 23 4.63 -23.90 18.02
N SER A 24 4.56 -23.25 16.85
CA SER A 24 5.30 -23.68 15.65
C SER A 24 6.80 -23.78 15.93
N LEU A 25 7.55 -24.50 15.09
CA LEU A 25 9.01 -24.63 15.20
C LEU A 25 9.67 -23.25 15.32
N GLY A 26 9.32 -22.30 14.45
CA GLY A 26 9.89 -20.95 14.46
C GLY A 26 9.61 -20.19 15.75
N HIS A 27 8.36 -20.18 16.23
CA HIS A 27 8.00 -19.53 17.49
C HIS A 27 8.68 -20.19 18.69
N ARG A 28 8.71 -21.51 18.74
CA ARG A 28 9.34 -22.26 19.83
C ARG A 28 10.84 -22.00 19.87
N THR A 29 11.52 -22.08 18.74
CA THR A 29 12.96 -21.81 18.65
C THR A 29 13.29 -20.37 19.06
N PHE A 30 12.50 -19.40 18.59
CA PHE A 30 12.70 -17.99 18.96
C PHE A 30 12.60 -17.79 20.48
N LEU A 31 11.53 -18.29 21.11
CA LEU A 31 11.31 -18.15 22.55
C LEU A 31 12.41 -18.87 23.35
N LYS A 32 12.74 -20.12 22.99
CA LYS A 32 13.81 -20.86 23.63
C LYS A 32 15.15 -20.13 23.53
N ALA A 33 15.53 -19.69 22.34
CA ALA A 33 16.80 -19.00 22.12
C ALA A 33 16.89 -17.67 22.86
N PHE A 34 15.79 -16.90 22.91
CA PHE A 34 15.76 -15.62 23.60
C PHE A 34 15.93 -15.79 25.13
N TYR A 35 15.41 -16.88 25.68
CA TYR A 35 15.55 -17.20 27.12
C TYR A 35 16.68 -18.17 27.43
N GLY A 36 17.54 -18.50 26.49
CA GLY A 36 18.74 -19.32 26.72
C GLY A 36 18.47 -20.79 27.04
N LEU A 37 17.30 -21.30 26.59
CA LEU A 37 16.93 -22.71 26.80
C LEU A 37 17.63 -23.60 25.77
N GLU A 38 17.83 -24.86 26.13
CA GLU A 38 18.41 -25.86 25.24
C GLU A 38 17.59 -26.05 23.96
N LEU A 39 18.27 -26.07 22.83
CA LEU A 39 17.69 -26.27 21.50
C LEU A 39 17.96 -27.70 21.02
N ASP A 40 16.95 -28.37 20.47
CA ASP A 40 17.15 -29.64 19.74
C ASP A 40 17.81 -29.42 18.37
N ALA A 41 18.13 -30.51 17.66
CA ALA A 41 18.85 -30.43 16.38
C ALA A 41 18.08 -29.63 15.31
N ALA A 42 16.74 -29.76 15.25
CA ALA A 42 15.91 -29.03 14.28
C ALA A 42 15.83 -27.53 14.64
N GLU A 43 15.75 -27.24 15.94
CA GLU A 43 15.74 -25.87 16.46
C GLU A 43 17.10 -25.18 16.26
N LEU A 44 18.22 -25.91 16.42
CA LEU A 44 19.57 -25.38 16.14
C LEU A 44 19.74 -25.05 14.68
N ASP A 45 19.35 -25.95 13.76
CA ASP A 45 19.38 -25.69 12.32
C ASP A 45 18.54 -24.45 11.98
N PHE A 46 17.34 -24.36 12.50
CA PHE A 46 16.48 -23.20 12.32
C PHE A 46 17.12 -21.91 12.86
N TYR A 47 17.69 -21.95 14.06
CA TYR A 47 18.36 -20.80 14.68
C TYR A 47 19.51 -20.28 13.80
N PHE A 48 20.37 -21.18 13.32
CA PHE A 48 21.51 -20.79 12.48
C PHE A 48 21.07 -20.17 11.16
N ARG A 49 20.06 -20.73 10.51
CA ARG A 49 19.50 -20.16 9.27
C ARG A 49 18.87 -18.80 9.52
N ALA A 50 18.07 -18.67 10.54
CA ALA A 50 17.32 -17.46 10.87
C ALA A 50 18.22 -16.30 11.31
N THR A 51 19.31 -16.59 12.04
CA THR A 51 20.20 -15.56 12.60
C THR A 51 21.50 -15.36 11.81
N GLY A 52 21.88 -16.30 10.97
CA GLY A 52 23.18 -16.33 10.30
C GLY A 52 24.37 -16.55 11.25
N ARG A 53 24.12 -16.90 12.52
CA ARG A 53 25.17 -17.22 13.49
C ARG A 53 25.69 -18.64 13.28
N THR A 54 26.90 -18.89 13.71
CA THR A 54 27.56 -20.22 13.63
C THR A 54 27.60 -20.95 14.97
N ASN A 55 27.20 -20.27 16.07
CA ASN A 55 27.14 -20.86 17.39
C ASN A 55 25.89 -20.39 18.11
N TYR A 56 25.39 -21.23 19.02
CA TYR A 56 24.30 -20.91 19.92
C TYR A 56 24.86 -20.80 21.36
N PRO A 57 24.80 -19.60 22.00
CA PRO A 57 25.44 -19.38 23.29
C PRO A 57 24.71 -19.99 24.48
N ALA A 58 23.50 -20.53 24.32
CA ALA A 58 22.64 -21.09 25.35
C ALA A 58 22.53 -20.20 26.63
N ARG A 59 22.38 -18.90 26.42
CA ARG A 59 22.23 -17.91 27.48
C ARG A 59 21.05 -17.00 27.22
N GLU A 60 20.47 -16.48 28.29
CA GLU A 60 19.38 -15.51 28.17
C GLU A 60 19.87 -14.21 27.52
N GLU A 61 19.19 -13.78 26.46
CA GLU A 61 19.51 -12.55 25.73
C GLU A 61 18.71 -11.37 26.30
N LYS A 62 19.34 -10.18 26.33
CA LYS A 62 18.71 -8.94 26.83
C LYS A 62 18.07 -8.14 25.71
N GLU A 63 18.55 -8.32 24.51
CA GLU A 63 18.09 -7.59 23.34
C GLU A 63 17.98 -8.54 22.14
N VAL A 64 17.00 -8.29 21.28
CA VAL A 64 16.81 -9.02 20.02
C VAL A 64 16.23 -8.10 18.96
N THR A 65 16.64 -8.34 17.72
CA THR A 65 15.98 -7.79 16.54
C THR A 65 15.32 -8.92 15.76
N ALA A 66 14.02 -8.82 15.49
CA ALA A 66 13.25 -9.85 14.81
C ALA A 66 12.56 -9.29 13.58
N ILE A 67 13.08 -9.64 12.40
CA ILE A 67 12.55 -9.28 11.09
C ILE A 67 11.75 -10.48 10.60
N ILE A 68 10.44 -10.39 10.71
CA ILE A 68 9.52 -11.52 10.48
C ILE A 68 8.47 -11.12 9.45
N GLY A 69 8.17 -12.00 8.52
CA GLY A 69 7.16 -11.79 7.49
C GLY A 69 5.76 -11.51 8.08
N ARG A 70 4.91 -10.85 7.29
CA ARG A 70 3.51 -10.53 7.65
C ARG A 70 2.74 -11.82 7.98
N ARG A 71 1.85 -11.78 8.99
CA ARG A 71 1.13 -12.96 9.50
C ARG A 71 2.03 -14.03 10.14
N GLY A 72 3.32 -13.78 10.32
CA GLY A 72 4.24 -14.66 11.05
C GLY A 72 4.06 -14.65 12.57
N GLY A 73 3.01 -14.02 13.12
CA GLY A 73 2.68 -14.06 14.56
C GLY A 73 3.45 -13.08 15.44
N LYS A 74 4.06 -12.03 14.87
CA LYS A 74 4.86 -11.01 15.58
C LYS A 74 4.21 -10.46 16.85
N THR A 75 3.01 -9.91 16.72
CA THR A 75 2.28 -9.28 17.84
C THR A 75 1.88 -10.29 18.92
N ARG A 76 1.55 -11.54 18.51
CA ARG A 76 1.31 -12.65 19.44
C ARG A 76 2.56 -12.98 20.25
N LEU A 77 3.71 -13.09 19.58
CA LEU A 77 5.00 -13.35 20.19
C LEU A 77 5.39 -12.25 21.18
N ALA A 78 5.22 -10.99 20.78
CA ALA A 78 5.44 -9.82 21.63
C ALA A 78 4.55 -9.86 22.90
N ALA A 79 3.27 -10.18 22.75
CA ALA A 79 2.34 -10.29 23.85
C ALA A 79 2.70 -11.45 24.80
N GLN A 80 3.11 -12.61 24.29
CA GLN A 80 3.56 -13.76 25.09
C GLN A 80 4.77 -13.40 25.94
N ILE A 81 5.76 -12.70 25.38
CA ILE A 81 6.93 -12.23 26.10
C ILE A 81 6.53 -11.23 27.18
N ALA A 82 5.69 -10.25 26.85
CA ALA A 82 5.22 -9.25 27.82
C ALA A 82 4.50 -9.88 29.03
N VAL A 83 3.63 -10.86 28.79
CA VAL A 83 2.91 -11.57 29.85
C VAL A 83 3.84 -12.46 30.68
N TYR A 84 4.79 -13.14 30.04
CA TYR A 84 5.78 -13.95 30.76
C TYR A 84 6.68 -13.09 31.64
N GLU A 85 7.20 -11.96 31.14
CA GLU A 85 7.99 -11.01 31.91
C GLU A 85 7.19 -10.46 33.12
N ALA A 86 5.91 -10.16 32.91
CA ALA A 86 5.03 -9.71 33.99
C ALA A 86 4.81 -10.76 35.07
N ALA A 87 4.71 -12.04 34.71
CA ALA A 87 4.47 -13.12 35.63
C ALA A 87 5.74 -13.57 36.37
N ARG A 88 6.90 -13.61 35.71
CA ARG A 88 8.15 -14.10 36.33
C ARG A 88 8.77 -13.10 37.31
N HIS A 89 8.52 -11.79 37.16
CA HIS A 89 8.98 -10.78 38.10
C HIS A 89 8.02 -10.65 39.30
N CYS A 90 8.03 -11.67 40.15
CA CYS A 90 7.08 -11.75 41.26
C CYS A 90 7.34 -10.76 42.40
N LYS A 91 8.50 -10.09 42.44
CA LYS A 91 8.86 -9.17 43.52
C LYS A 91 9.69 -7.99 43.02
N LEU A 92 9.13 -6.82 43.23
CA LEU A 92 9.87 -5.56 43.15
C LEU A 92 10.26 -5.11 44.56
N PRO A 93 11.32 -4.31 44.72
CA PRO A 93 11.61 -3.66 45.99
C PRO A 93 10.39 -2.88 46.50
N ARG A 94 10.24 -2.76 47.83
CA ARG A 94 9.10 -2.04 48.44
C ARG A 94 9.12 -0.58 48.00
N GLY A 95 7.99 -0.11 47.42
CA GLY A 95 7.82 1.24 46.97
C GLY A 95 8.26 1.49 45.51
N GLU A 96 8.82 0.48 44.83
CA GLU A 96 9.16 0.56 43.43
C GLU A 96 8.05 -0.07 42.55
N GLY A 97 7.71 0.60 41.48
CA GLY A 97 6.89 0.09 40.37
C GLY A 97 7.75 -0.19 39.16
N ALA A 98 7.39 -1.18 38.35
CA ALA A 98 8.06 -1.48 37.12
C ALA A 98 7.06 -1.50 35.96
N PHE A 99 7.55 -1.18 34.77
CA PHE A 99 6.73 -1.12 33.56
C PHE A 99 7.18 -2.15 32.54
N ILE A 100 6.18 -2.72 31.86
CA ILE A 100 6.33 -3.39 30.58
C ILE A 100 5.66 -2.51 29.54
N ILE A 101 6.42 -2.06 28.53
CA ILE A 101 5.91 -1.17 27.50
C ILE A 101 5.86 -1.87 26.15
N VAL A 102 4.72 -1.78 25.47
CA VAL A 102 4.55 -2.21 24.09
C VAL A 102 4.28 -0.98 23.26
N ILE A 103 5.20 -0.69 22.35
CA ILE A 103 5.18 0.49 21.49
C ILE A 103 4.84 0.05 20.08
N ALA A 104 3.82 0.67 19.46
CA ALA A 104 3.36 0.36 18.12
C ALA A 104 3.26 1.64 17.26
N PRO A 105 3.18 1.55 15.91
CA PRO A 105 3.08 2.74 15.05
C PRO A 105 1.88 3.64 15.32
N THR A 106 0.73 3.03 15.63
CA THR A 106 -0.55 3.73 15.82
C THR A 106 -1.29 3.28 17.08
N VAL A 107 -2.26 4.10 17.54
CA VAL A 107 -3.16 3.74 18.65
C VAL A 107 -3.92 2.43 18.36
N ASN A 108 -4.40 2.24 17.13
CA ASN A 108 -5.14 1.02 16.79
C ASN A 108 -4.26 -0.23 16.85
N GLN A 109 -3.01 -0.14 16.38
CA GLN A 109 -2.07 -1.26 16.46
C GLN A 109 -1.65 -1.56 17.90
N SER A 110 -1.44 -0.53 18.74
CA SER A 110 -1.17 -0.74 20.17
C SER A 110 -2.34 -1.41 20.88
N GLN A 111 -3.59 -1.11 20.49
CA GLN A 111 -4.78 -1.80 21.01
C GLN A 111 -4.85 -3.28 20.61
N VAL A 112 -4.36 -3.65 19.41
CA VAL A 112 -4.27 -5.06 18.99
C VAL A 112 -3.33 -5.83 19.91
N ALA A 113 -2.14 -5.30 20.18
CA ALA A 113 -1.19 -5.91 21.12
C ALA A 113 -1.78 -6.01 22.54
N PHE A 114 -2.42 -4.94 23.02
CA PHE A 114 -3.08 -4.92 24.32
C PHE A 114 -4.20 -5.96 24.44
N ASN A 115 -5.00 -6.15 23.39
CA ASN A 115 -6.06 -7.15 23.38
C ASN A 115 -5.50 -8.58 23.50
N TYR A 116 -4.36 -8.91 22.86
CA TYR A 116 -3.70 -10.20 23.07
C TYR A 116 -3.25 -10.37 24.52
N ILE A 117 -2.57 -9.37 25.09
CA ILE A 117 -2.11 -9.40 26.48
C ILE A 117 -3.30 -9.59 27.42
N ARG A 118 -4.34 -8.78 27.28
CA ARG A 118 -5.55 -8.85 28.09
C ARG A 118 -6.22 -10.23 28.02
N GLN A 119 -6.36 -10.79 26.81
CA GLN A 119 -6.96 -12.11 26.64
C GLN A 119 -6.13 -13.21 27.29
N TYR A 120 -4.80 -13.14 27.25
CA TYR A 120 -3.93 -14.10 27.93
C TYR A 120 -4.08 -14.04 29.45
N PHE A 121 -4.18 -12.84 30.00
CA PHE A 121 -4.45 -12.70 31.44
C PHE A 121 -5.81 -13.27 31.81
N ARG A 122 -6.86 -12.94 31.08
CA ARG A 122 -8.23 -13.41 31.38
C ARG A 122 -8.48 -14.88 31.02
N GLY A 123 -7.67 -15.45 30.17
CA GLY A 123 -7.75 -16.87 29.78
C GLY A 123 -7.17 -17.84 30.82
N SER A 124 -6.50 -17.33 31.84
CA SER A 124 -5.90 -18.15 32.93
C SER A 124 -6.30 -17.59 34.29
N ALA A 125 -6.98 -18.38 35.12
CA ALA A 125 -7.38 -17.97 36.46
C ALA A 125 -6.20 -17.49 37.33
N ILE A 126 -5.00 -18.08 37.13
CA ILE A 126 -3.78 -17.68 37.83
C ILE A 126 -3.35 -16.27 37.41
N LEU A 127 -3.36 -15.98 36.14
CA LEU A 127 -2.97 -14.67 35.62
C LEU A 127 -4.05 -13.61 35.88
N GLU A 128 -5.31 -13.98 35.75
CA GLU A 128 -6.44 -13.06 36.03
C GLU A 128 -6.40 -12.58 37.49
N ALA A 129 -6.04 -13.44 38.43
CA ALA A 129 -5.89 -13.08 39.84
C ALA A 129 -4.79 -12.04 40.10
N LEU A 130 -3.88 -11.81 39.15
CA LEU A 130 -2.86 -10.76 39.25
C LEU A 130 -3.40 -9.37 38.85
N ILE A 131 -4.51 -9.27 38.17
CA ILE A 131 -5.06 -7.97 37.70
C ILE A 131 -5.61 -7.21 38.93
N VAL A 132 -5.19 -5.96 39.06
CA VAL A 132 -5.72 -5.01 40.05
C VAL A 132 -6.64 -3.99 39.40
N ASP A 133 -6.18 -3.40 38.28
CA ASP A 133 -6.93 -2.39 37.52
C ASP A 133 -6.66 -2.53 36.03
N GLU A 134 -7.67 -2.21 35.25
CA GLU A 134 -7.61 -2.23 33.77
C GLU A 134 -8.13 -0.91 33.23
N ARG A 135 -7.29 -0.21 32.47
CA ARG A 135 -7.62 1.03 31.77
C ARG A 135 -7.36 0.87 30.28
N LYS A 136 -7.76 1.84 29.51
CA LYS A 136 -7.53 1.83 28.08
C LYS A 136 -6.02 1.80 27.75
N GLY A 137 -5.52 0.63 27.31
CA GLY A 137 -4.11 0.43 26.97
C GLY A 137 -3.18 0.18 28.18
N GLU A 138 -3.73 0.01 29.37
CA GLU A 138 -2.96 -0.20 30.60
C GLU A 138 -3.57 -1.30 31.46
N LEU A 139 -2.70 -2.14 32.03
CA LEU A 139 -3.05 -3.22 32.95
C LEU A 139 -2.14 -3.15 34.17
N GLU A 140 -2.70 -2.88 35.34
CA GLU A 140 -1.99 -2.82 36.60
C GLU A 140 -2.09 -4.17 37.34
N LEU A 141 -0.95 -4.68 37.82
CA LEU A 141 -0.83 -5.99 38.44
C LEU A 141 -0.46 -5.89 39.92
N ARG A 142 -0.90 -6.90 40.73
CA ARG A 142 -0.64 -7.01 42.18
C ARG A 142 0.83 -7.03 42.58
N ASN A 143 1.70 -7.46 41.68
CA ASN A 143 3.15 -7.49 41.90
C ASN A 143 3.83 -6.14 41.67
N GLY A 144 3.06 -5.06 41.42
CA GLY A 144 3.58 -3.71 41.20
C GLY A 144 4.03 -3.43 39.76
N ILE A 145 3.73 -4.34 38.84
CA ILE A 145 4.04 -4.17 37.43
C ILE A 145 2.84 -3.57 36.72
N THR A 146 3.10 -2.58 35.86
CA THR A 146 2.11 -1.99 34.95
C THR A 146 2.50 -2.33 33.51
N ILE A 147 1.60 -2.98 32.77
CA ILE A 147 1.76 -3.21 31.34
C ILE A 147 1.07 -2.05 30.60
N ARG A 148 1.82 -1.35 29.74
CA ARG A 148 1.32 -0.20 28.96
C ARG A 148 1.54 -0.41 27.48
N CYS A 149 0.47 -0.27 26.68
CA CYS A 149 0.51 -0.30 25.22
C CYS A 149 0.21 1.08 24.67
N GLN A 150 1.12 1.65 23.87
CA GLN A 150 1.04 3.04 23.41
C GLN A 150 1.62 3.22 22.01
N PRO A 151 1.18 4.24 21.26
CA PRO A 151 1.79 4.58 19.97
C PRO A 151 3.18 5.23 20.15
N CYS A 152 4.05 5.07 19.15
CA CYS A 152 5.41 5.60 19.19
C CYS A 152 5.46 7.14 19.31
N SER A 153 4.46 7.85 18.78
CA SER A 153 4.33 9.32 18.89
C SER A 153 4.02 9.81 20.31
N GLN A 154 3.59 8.93 21.21
CA GLN A 154 3.19 9.27 22.60
C GLN A 154 4.05 8.60 23.64
N VAL A 155 5.28 8.19 23.28
CA VAL A 155 6.16 7.49 24.23
C VAL A 155 6.64 8.45 25.31
N THR A 156 6.09 8.27 26.51
CA THR A 156 6.52 8.98 27.70
C THR A 156 7.12 7.95 28.67
N VAL A 157 8.45 7.90 28.74
CA VAL A 157 9.18 6.94 29.56
C VAL A 157 10.07 7.57 30.64
N ARG A 158 10.04 8.90 30.76
CA ARG A 158 10.85 9.58 31.79
C ARG A 158 10.28 9.31 33.19
N GLY A 159 11.14 8.92 34.10
CA GLY A 159 10.78 8.70 35.51
C GLY A 159 10.12 7.34 35.81
N ILE A 160 10.09 6.41 34.83
CA ILE A 160 9.65 5.03 35.04
C ILE A 160 10.81 4.03 34.90
N SER A 161 10.73 2.89 35.57
CA SER A 161 11.67 1.79 35.43
C SER A 161 11.07 0.69 34.57
N VAL A 162 11.73 0.31 33.48
CA VAL A 162 11.19 -0.61 32.47
C VAL A 162 11.93 -1.94 32.54
N ILE A 163 11.18 -3.03 32.77
CA ILE A 163 11.71 -4.40 32.78
C ILE A 163 11.61 -5.08 31.40
N CYS A 164 10.67 -4.66 30.57
CA CYS A 164 10.53 -5.19 29.21
C CYS A 164 9.99 -4.09 28.29
N ALA A 165 10.66 -3.89 27.16
CA ALA A 165 10.21 -3.00 26.09
C ALA A 165 10.06 -3.77 24.79
N VAL A 166 8.87 -3.75 24.22
CA VAL A 166 8.57 -4.33 22.91
C VAL A 166 8.29 -3.21 21.92
N CYS A 167 9.13 -3.10 20.90
CA CYS A 167 8.99 -2.19 19.78
C CYS A 167 8.34 -2.94 18.61
N ASP A 168 6.99 -2.96 18.58
CA ASP A 168 6.22 -3.67 17.56
C ASP A 168 6.06 -2.82 16.29
N GLU A 169 6.18 -3.48 15.12
CA GLU A 169 6.16 -2.89 13.78
C GLU A 169 7.07 -1.65 13.66
N MET A 170 8.29 -1.75 14.24
CA MET A 170 9.24 -0.66 14.35
C MET A 170 9.63 -0.06 12.99
N GLY A 171 9.72 -0.87 11.92
CA GLY A 171 10.01 -0.40 10.57
C GLY A 171 8.96 0.55 9.99
N PHE A 172 7.76 0.63 10.60
CA PHE A 172 6.66 1.50 10.16
C PHE A 172 6.46 2.72 11.07
N TRP A 173 7.33 2.95 12.03
CA TRP A 173 7.23 4.13 12.88
C TRP A 173 7.47 5.39 12.06
N LYS A 174 6.47 6.25 12.01
CA LYS A 174 6.51 7.53 11.30
C LYS A 174 6.60 8.66 12.30
N HIS A 175 7.20 9.75 11.88
CA HIS A 175 7.15 11.03 12.57
C HIS A 175 6.20 12.03 11.93
N GLU A 176 5.74 12.92 12.78
CA GLU A 176 5.29 14.25 12.36
C GLU A 176 6.45 14.95 11.65
N GLU A 177 6.15 15.83 10.73
CA GLU A 177 6.98 16.38 9.64
C GLU A 177 8.41 16.86 9.96
N ASN A 178 8.87 16.81 11.22
CA ASN A 178 10.12 17.44 11.65
C ASN A 178 11.16 16.55 12.35
N ALA A 179 10.94 15.27 12.58
CA ALA A 179 11.90 14.41 13.27
C ALA A 179 12.62 13.45 12.32
N ALA A 180 13.93 13.58 12.25
CA ALA A 180 14.76 12.88 11.26
C ALA A 180 14.89 11.37 11.50
N ASN A 181 14.67 10.84 12.71
CA ASN A 181 14.84 9.41 13.00
C ASN A 181 14.15 8.94 14.29
N PRO A 182 12.88 8.51 14.21
CA PRO A 182 12.02 8.13 15.33
C PRO A 182 12.48 6.97 16.15
N GLU A 183 12.92 5.96 15.45
CA GLU A 183 13.37 4.72 16.05
C GLU A 183 14.52 4.98 17.03
N ARG A 184 15.47 5.85 16.63
CA ARG A 184 16.63 6.22 17.45
C ARG A 184 16.21 7.04 18.67
N GLU A 185 15.30 7.99 18.51
CA GLU A 185 14.82 8.84 19.60
C GLU A 185 14.06 8.04 20.66
N VAL A 186 13.15 7.16 20.22
CA VAL A 186 12.42 6.29 21.14
C VAL A 186 13.37 5.33 21.87
N LEU A 187 14.31 4.70 21.17
CA LEU A 187 15.28 3.82 21.82
C LEU A 187 16.22 4.56 22.76
N ALA A 188 16.63 5.80 22.41
CA ALA A 188 17.43 6.66 23.29
C ALA A 188 16.68 7.03 24.57
N ALA A 189 15.35 7.16 24.52
CA ALA A 189 14.52 7.39 25.70
C ALA A 189 14.29 6.14 26.52
N VAL A 190 14.09 4.97 25.89
CA VAL A 190 13.76 3.70 26.55
C VAL A 190 14.97 3.06 27.22
N ARG A 191 16.13 2.98 26.57
CA ARG A 191 17.32 2.27 27.09
C ARG A 191 17.77 2.74 28.51
N PRO A 192 17.82 4.04 28.84
CA PRO A 192 18.17 4.46 30.19
C PRO A 192 17.19 3.97 31.27
N THR A 193 15.90 3.85 30.96
CA THR A 193 14.86 3.39 31.91
C THR A 193 14.98 1.92 32.26
N MET A 194 15.72 1.15 31.46
CA MET A 194 15.97 -0.28 31.66
C MET A 194 17.22 -0.56 32.49
N ALA A 195 18.05 0.42 32.76
CA ALA A 195 19.37 0.25 33.38
C ALA A 195 19.30 -0.26 34.82
N THR A 196 18.19 -0.05 35.52
CA THR A 196 17.97 -0.52 36.89
C THR A 196 17.72 -2.02 36.98
N PHE A 197 17.30 -2.67 35.90
CA PHE A 197 17.03 -4.10 35.85
C PHE A 197 18.07 -4.84 35.01
N PRO A 198 18.96 -5.65 35.65
CA PRO A 198 20.05 -6.32 34.95
C PRO A 198 19.61 -7.24 33.81
N ASN A 199 18.40 -7.80 33.90
CA ASN A 199 17.82 -8.73 32.90
C ASN A 199 16.68 -8.13 32.11
N ALA A 200 16.57 -6.78 32.05
CA ALA A 200 15.55 -6.12 31.25
C ALA A 200 15.64 -6.52 29.77
N LYS A 201 14.48 -6.64 29.15
CA LYS A 201 14.31 -7.16 27.77
C LYS A 201 13.95 -6.06 26.78
N LEU A 202 14.71 -5.94 25.71
CA LEU A 202 14.41 -5.05 24.58
C LEU A 202 14.18 -5.87 23.30
N ILE A 203 12.96 -5.85 22.80
CA ILE A 203 12.55 -6.59 21.62
C ILE A 203 12.20 -5.59 20.51
N LYS A 204 12.92 -5.62 19.41
CA LYS A 204 12.65 -4.86 18.18
C LYS A 204 12.09 -5.83 17.16
N ILE A 205 10.81 -5.71 16.82
CA ILE A 205 10.13 -6.67 15.95
C ILE A 205 9.33 -5.95 14.85
N SER A 206 9.48 -6.38 13.61
CA SER A 206 8.76 -5.80 12.46
C SER A 206 8.79 -6.72 11.24
N THR A 207 7.91 -6.42 10.27
CA THR A 207 8.12 -6.76 8.87
C THR A 207 9.14 -5.79 8.27
N PRO A 208 9.97 -6.16 7.28
CA PRO A 208 10.84 -5.23 6.58
C PRO A 208 10.03 -4.13 5.88
N PHE A 209 10.56 -2.92 5.87
CA PHE A 209 9.89 -1.82 5.16
C PHE A 209 10.84 -1.18 4.14
N ARG A 210 11.93 -0.57 4.60
CA ARG A 210 12.91 0.14 3.76
C ARG A 210 14.30 -0.36 4.05
N LYS A 211 15.22 -0.22 3.07
CA LYS A 211 16.67 -0.42 3.28
C LYS A 211 17.30 0.75 4.07
N GLU A 212 16.63 1.17 5.12
CA GLU A 212 17.06 2.21 6.05
C GLU A 212 16.53 1.95 7.46
N GLY A 213 17.06 2.64 8.46
CA GLY A 213 16.64 2.53 9.85
C GLY A 213 17.32 1.39 10.60
N ILE A 214 17.02 1.31 11.91
CA ILE A 214 17.74 0.43 12.86
C ILE A 214 17.60 -1.05 12.51
N LEU A 215 16.45 -1.48 12.01
CA LEU A 215 16.24 -2.90 11.65
C LEU A 215 17.14 -3.33 10.49
N TYR A 216 17.24 -2.49 9.45
CA TYR A 216 18.11 -2.78 8.31
C TYR A 216 19.59 -2.69 8.70
N GLU A 217 19.98 -1.66 9.44
CA GLU A 217 21.34 -1.51 9.96
C GLU A 217 21.77 -2.73 10.82
N ASN A 218 20.89 -3.18 11.72
CA ASN A 218 21.13 -4.38 12.52
C ASN A 218 21.27 -5.64 11.67
N LEU A 219 20.51 -5.78 10.60
CA LEU A 219 20.64 -6.92 9.68
C LEU A 219 21.98 -6.88 8.95
N GLN A 220 22.42 -5.70 8.49
CA GLN A 220 23.72 -5.55 7.81
C GLN A 220 24.88 -5.86 8.76
N ASP A 221 24.80 -5.44 10.02
CA ASP A 221 25.83 -5.66 11.04
C ASP A 221 25.54 -6.86 11.96
N ARG A 222 24.70 -7.80 11.55
CA ARG A 222 24.24 -8.91 12.42
C ARG A 222 25.33 -9.71 13.07
N ASN A 223 26.51 -9.81 12.43
CA ASN A 223 27.67 -10.54 12.94
C ASN A 223 28.51 -9.74 13.95
N GLY A 224 28.44 -8.40 13.93
CA GLY A 224 29.10 -7.50 14.89
C GLY A 224 28.28 -7.27 16.16
N LEU A 225 26.98 -7.56 16.14
CA LEU A 225 26.10 -7.32 17.28
C LEU A 225 26.19 -8.41 18.34
N LYS A 226 26.14 -8.02 19.63
CA LYS A 226 26.17 -8.94 20.77
C LYS A 226 24.89 -9.75 20.91
N TYR A 227 23.77 -9.27 20.38
CA TYR A 227 22.44 -9.91 20.44
C TYR A 227 22.04 -10.47 19.06
N PRO A 228 21.15 -11.47 19.00
CA PRO A 228 20.76 -12.09 17.75
C PRO A 228 19.86 -11.17 16.92
N VAL A 229 20.07 -11.22 15.60
CA VAL A 229 19.19 -10.60 14.59
C VAL A 229 18.55 -11.72 13.78
N TRP A 230 17.24 -11.84 13.89
CA TRP A 230 16.45 -12.86 13.21
C TRP A 230 15.89 -12.30 11.93
N GLN A 231 15.98 -13.08 10.85
CA GLN A 231 15.27 -12.83 9.60
C GLN A 231 14.56 -14.10 9.19
N VAL A 232 13.21 -14.11 9.22
CA VAL A 232 12.42 -15.33 9.05
C VAL A 232 11.18 -15.06 8.22
N SER A 233 10.92 -15.94 7.25
CA SER A 233 9.73 -15.87 6.41
C SER A 233 8.45 -16.18 7.17
N THR A 234 7.32 -15.73 6.62
CA THR A 234 5.99 -16.07 7.16
C THR A 234 5.76 -17.56 7.23
N ARG A 235 6.14 -18.30 6.18
CA ARG A 235 5.94 -19.76 6.09
C ARG A 235 6.65 -20.51 7.21
N GLU A 236 7.85 -20.10 7.56
CA GLU A 236 8.65 -20.71 8.61
C GLU A 236 8.12 -20.38 10.02
N MET A 237 7.62 -19.18 10.22
CA MET A 237 7.02 -18.78 11.50
C MET A 237 5.58 -19.31 11.66
N ASN A 238 4.81 -19.31 10.60
CA ASN A 238 3.39 -19.71 10.62
C ASN A 238 3.07 -20.68 9.48
N PRO A 239 3.29 -21.98 9.67
CA PRO A 239 3.04 -22.99 8.64
C PRO A 239 1.54 -23.28 8.40
N THR A 240 0.62 -22.64 9.11
CA THR A 240 -0.83 -22.87 8.93
C THR A 240 -1.43 -22.07 7.78
N ILE A 241 -0.65 -21.14 7.18
CA ILE A 241 -1.11 -20.35 6.03
C ILE A 241 -1.03 -21.21 4.77
N SER A 242 -2.15 -21.22 3.98
CA SER A 242 -2.23 -21.96 2.73
C SER A 242 -1.20 -21.48 1.70
N GLU A 243 -0.63 -22.39 0.94
CA GLU A 243 0.30 -22.10 -0.16
C GLU A 243 -0.31 -21.22 -1.25
N ASP A 244 -1.63 -21.27 -1.44
CA ASP A 244 -2.35 -20.46 -2.42
C ASP A 244 -2.16 -18.95 -2.13
N VAL A 245 -2.14 -18.56 -0.84
CA VAL A 245 -1.92 -17.17 -0.42
C VAL A 245 -0.55 -16.67 -0.88
N PHE A 246 0.47 -17.50 -0.76
CA PHE A 246 1.84 -17.15 -1.18
C PHE A 246 1.98 -17.11 -2.70
N THR A 247 1.38 -18.07 -3.38
CA THR A 247 1.40 -18.16 -4.84
C THR A 247 0.67 -16.97 -5.47
N GLU A 248 -0.50 -16.61 -4.95
CA GLU A 248 -1.27 -15.46 -5.42
C GLU A 248 -0.51 -14.14 -5.16
N ALA A 249 0.01 -13.94 -3.95
CA ALA A 249 0.78 -12.76 -3.60
C ALA A 249 2.05 -12.60 -4.46
N GLN A 250 2.74 -13.71 -4.76
CA GLN A 250 3.92 -13.70 -5.62
C GLN A 250 3.55 -13.34 -7.07
N ARG A 251 2.40 -13.85 -7.56
CA ARG A 251 1.91 -13.53 -8.91
C ARG A 251 1.44 -12.08 -9.02
N GLU A 252 0.75 -11.57 -7.98
CA GLU A 252 0.24 -10.20 -7.97
C GLU A 252 1.36 -9.16 -7.91
N ASN A 253 2.30 -9.32 -6.99
CA ASN A 253 3.43 -8.41 -6.81
C ASN A 253 4.63 -9.12 -6.19
N PRO A 254 5.60 -9.58 -7.00
CA PRO A 254 6.77 -10.31 -6.52
C PRO A 254 7.61 -9.56 -5.47
N GLU A 255 7.77 -8.23 -5.62
CA GLU A 255 8.51 -7.41 -4.65
C GLU A 255 7.77 -7.30 -3.31
N HIS A 256 6.46 -7.05 -3.36
CA HIS A 256 5.61 -7.04 -2.18
C HIS A 256 5.64 -8.40 -1.47
N TYR A 257 5.59 -9.52 -2.24
CA TYR A 257 5.71 -10.86 -1.70
C TYR A 257 7.06 -11.07 -0.98
N ARG A 258 8.17 -10.65 -1.59
CA ARG A 258 9.51 -10.74 -0.97
C ARG A 258 9.57 -9.97 0.34
N ARG A 259 9.05 -8.76 0.37
CA ARG A 259 9.04 -7.92 1.56
C ARG A 259 8.10 -8.45 2.64
N GLU A 260 6.83 -8.70 2.29
CA GLU A 260 5.80 -9.03 3.26
C GLU A 260 5.88 -10.47 3.77
N TYR A 261 6.22 -11.43 2.90
CA TYR A 261 6.17 -12.84 3.26
C TYR A 261 7.55 -13.50 3.41
N LEU A 262 8.56 -13.11 2.63
CA LEU A 262 9.90 -13.63 2.77
C LEU A 262 10.77 -12.84 3.77
N ALA A 263 10.26 -11.75 4.31
CA ALA A 263 10.98 -10.88 5.24
C ALA A 263 12.27 -10.29 4.64
N GLU A 264 12.26 -9.97 3.35
CA GLU A 264 13.40 -9.37 2.66
C GLU A 264 13.24 -7.85 2.55
N PHE A 265 14.32 -7.12 2.78
CA PHE A 265 14.36 -5.68 2.48
C PHE A 265 14.48 -5.47 0.97
N THR A 266 13.59 -4.67 0.42
CA THR A 266 13.59 -4.31 -1.00
C THR A 266 13.95 -2.84 -1.20
N ASP A 267 14.36 -2.46 -2.40
CA ASP A 267 14.73 -1.08 -2.72
C ASP A 267 13.50 -0.15 -2.88
N SER A 268 12.34 -0.72 -3.02
CA SER A 268 11.12 0.01 -3.31
C SER A 268 10.50 0.69 -2.10
N LEU A 269 10.13 1.92 -2.29
CA LEU A 269 9.91 2.85 -1.18
C LEU A 269 8.49 2.98 -0.69
N VAL A 270 7.48 2.89 -1.40
CA VAL A 270 6.06 2.97 -0.97
C VAL A 270 5.20 2.61 -2.16
N GLY A 271 4.22 1.76 -2.01
CA GLY A 271 3.19 1.61 -3.03
C GLY A 271 2.69 2.99 -3.42
N TRP A 272 2.70 3.31 -4.70
CA TRP A 272 2.28 4.60 -5.23
C TRP A 272 0.88 5.01 -4.75
N ILE A 273 -0.03 4.04 -4.56
CA ILE A 273 -1.38 4.27 -4.07
C ILE A 273 -1.84 3.17 -3.11
N ALA A 274 -2.64 3.53 -2.11
CA ALA A 274 -3.28 2.55 -1.23
C ALA A 274 -4.32 1.73 -2.01
N ARG A 275 -4.33 0.40 -1.78
CA ARG A 275 -5.23 -0.54 -2.48
C ARG A 275 -6.70 -0.13 -2.31
N GLU A 276 -7.09 0.26 -1.12
CA GLU A 276 -8.46 0.63 -0.77
C GLU A 276 -8.95 1.86 -1.55
N LEU A 277 -8.06 2.81 -1.84
CA LEU A 277 -8.38 3.98 -2.64
C LEU A 277 -8.60 3.62 -4.11
N LEU A 278 -7.78 2.73 -4.67
CA LEU A 278 -7.94 2.26 -6.03
C LEU A 278 -9.21 1.41 -6.17
N ASP A 279 -9.43 0.45 -5.26
CA ASP A 279 -10.60 -0.44 -5.29
C ASP A 279 -11.92 0.34 -5.17
N ALA A 280 -11.92 1.48 -4.45
CA ALA A 280 -13.09 2.35 -4.29
C ALA A 280 -13.54 3.08 -5.58
N VAL A 281 -12.71 3.10 -6.63
CA VAL A 281 -13.00 3.77 -7.91
C VAL A 281 -13.10 2.79 -9.07
N VAL A 282 -13.12 1.47 -8.80
CA VAL A 282 -13.30 0.42 -9.80
C VAL A 282 -14.79 0.11 -9.99
N ILE A 283 -15.24 0.03 -11.24
CA ILE A 283 -16.59 -0.40 -11.63
C ILE A 283 -16.58 -1.92 -11.75
N SER A 284 -16.90 -2.61 -10.65
CA SER A 284 -16.79 -4.06 -10.53
C SER A 284 -17.54 -4.83 -11.63
N GLY A 285 -16.91 -5.85 -12.20
CA GLY A 285 -17.48 -6.75 -13.21
C GLY A 285 -17.64 -6.13 -14.61
N ARG A 286 -17.11 -4.94 -14.86
CA ARG A 286 -17.14 -4.27 -16.16
C ARG A 286 -15.73 -4.13 -16.72
N ARG A 287 -15.42 -4.92 -17.76
CA ARG A 287 -14.11 -4.88 -18.45
C ARG A 287 -14.04 -3.85 -19.58
N GLU A 288 -15.19 -3.42 -20.04
CA GLU A 288 -15.35 -2.35 -21.04
C GLU A 288 -16.66 -1.61 -20.82
N LEU A 289 -16.76 -0.38 -21.29
CA LEU A 289 -17.95 0.45 -21.20
C LEU A 289 -18.29 1.02 -22.57
N PRO A 290 -19.60 1.11 -22.91
CA PRO A 290 -20.04 1.65 -24.20
C PRO A 290 -19.77 3.16 -24.31
N PRO A 291 -19.84 3.72 -25.54
CA PRO A 291 -19.77 5.17 -25.76
C PRO A 291 -20.84 5.94 -24.95
N VAL A 292 -20.45 7.10 -24.43
CA VAL A 292 -21.30 8.00 -23.63
C VAL A 292 -21.58 9.27 -24.43
N ARG A 293 -22.84 9.70 -24.48
CA ARG A 293 -23.20 10.94 -25.18
C ARG A 293 -22.60 12.16 -24.48
N ASP A 294 -22.25 13.17 -25.27
CA ASP A 294 -21.71 14.47 -24.84
C ASP A 294 -20.41 14.37 -24.00
N ALA A 295 -19.69 13.25 -24.07
CA ALA A 295 -18.40 13.08 -23.42
C ALA A 295 -17.24 13.58 -24.30
N ILE A 296 -16.21 14.11 -23.66
CA ILE A 296 -14.93 14.42 -24.32
C ILE A 296 -14.05 13.16 -24.25
N TYR A 297 -13.67 12.63 -25.41
CA TYR A 297 -12.87 11.41 -25.49
C TYR A 297 -11.40 11.68 -25.71
N ILE A 298 -10.57 10.77 -25.22
CA ILE A 298 -9.17 10.60 -25.58
C ILE A 298 -8.83 9.13 -25.73
N ALA A 299 -8.04 8.83 -26.76
CA ALA A 299 -7.45 7.51 -26.95
C ALA A 299 -5.94 7.64 -26.87
N VAL A 300 -5.30 6.78 -26.09
CA VAL A 300 -3.86 6.81 -25.83
C VAL A 300 -3.24 5.47 -26.17
N VAL A 301 -2.08 5.50 -26.84
CA VAL A 301 -1.27 4.32 -27.17
C VAL A 301 0.12 4.44 -26.56
N ASP A 302 0.64 3.33 -26.09
CA ASP A 302 2.06 3.18 -25.74
C ASP A 302 2.66 2.09 -26.64
N PRO A 303 3.34 2.49 -27.73
CA PRO A 303 3.83 1.54 -28.73
C PRO A 303 5.14 0.90 -28.29
N ALA A 304 5.20 -0.43 -28.33
CA ALA A 304 6.42 -1.20 -28.09
C ALA A 304 6.75 -2.11 -29.28
N PHE A 305 8.06 -2.32 -29.55
CA PHE A 305 8.52 -3.05 -30.74
C PHE A 305 9.22 -4.38 -30.48
N ARG A 306 9.83 -4.61 -29.33
CA ARG A 306 10.71 -5.78 -29.15
C ARG A 306 10.56 -6.56 -27.82
N SER A 307 10.27 -5.92 -26.71
CA SER A 307 10.29 -6.57 -25.40
C SER A 307 9.30 -5.99 -24.38
N SER A 308 8.51 -5.02 -24.81
CA SER A 308 7.46 -4.37 -24.02
C SER A 308 6.12 -4.64 -24.68
N ASP A 309 5.03 -4.44 -23.95
CA ASP A 309 3.68 -4.62 -24.46
C ASP A 309 3.26 -3.38 -25.24
N PHE A 310 2.53 -3.56 -26.35
CA PHE A 310 1.82 -2.46 -26.99
C PHE A 310 0.52 -2.24 -26.22
N ALA A 311 0.38 -1.11 -25.55
CA ALA A 311 -0.81 -0.78 -24.77
C ALA A 311 -1.71 0.27 -25.45
N PHE A 312 -3.01 0.17 -25.17
CA PHE A 312 -4.01 1.08 -25.70
C PHE A 312 -5.14 1.29 -24.70
N SER A 313 -5.55 2.56 -24.50
CA SER A 313 -6.66 2.89 -23.61
C SER A 313 -7.55 4.00 -24.20
N ILE A 314 -8.85 3.92 -23.89
CA ILE A 314 -9.84 4.98 -24.18
C ILE A 314 -10.40 5.50 -22.87
N LEU A 315 -10.37 6.82 -22.69
CA LEU A 315 -10.97 7.50 -21.56
C LEU A 315 -11.97 8.55 -22.06
N CYS A 316 -12.94 8.87 -21.20
CA CYS A 316 -13.83 10.00 -21.43
C CYS A 316 -13.92 10.90 -20.20
N LYS A 317 -14.29 12.17 -20.43
CA LYS A 317 -14.58 13.17 -19.39
C LYS A 317 -16.00 13.69 -19.56
N ILE A 318 -16.76 13.69 -18.48
CA ILE A 318 -18.09 14.31 -18.37
C ILE A 318 -18.06 15.25 -17.16
N GLY A 319 -18.24 16.54 -17.39
CA GLY A 319 -18.00 17.53 -16.34
C GLY A 319 -16.55 17.41 -15.82
N GLU A 320 -16.41 17.17 -14.54
CA GLU A 320 -15.11 17.01 -13.88
C GLU A 320 -14.73 15.53 -13.62
N HIS A 321 -15.58 14.58 -14.00
CA HIS A 321 -15.34 13.15 -13.79
C HIS A 321 -14.77 12.49 -15.05
N ILE A 322 -13.72 11.66 -14.84
CA ILE A 322 -13.06 10.90 -15.89
C ILE A 322 -13.44 9.42 -15.73
N THR A 323 -13.67 8.73 -16.85
CA THR A 323 -13.95 7.29 -16.83
C THR A 323 -13.06 6.58 -17.83
N VAL A 324 -12.37 5.53 -17.40
CA VAL A 324 -11.66 4.61 -18.29
C VAL A 324 -12.71 3.69 -18.90
N LEU A 325 -12.85 3.71 -20.22
CA LEU A 325 -13.88 2.95 -20.93
C LEU A 325 -13.35 1.65 -21.51
N TYR A 326 -12.09 1.64 -21.92
CA TYR A 326 -11.43 0.51 -22.53
C TYR A 326 -9.93 0.56 -22.26
N SER A 327 -9.32 -0.59 -21.99
CA SER A 327 -7.87 -0.72 -21.86
C SER A 327 -7.44 -2.12 -22.24
N THR A 328 -6.40 -2.26 -23.05
CA THR A 328 -5.87 -3.55 -23.49
C THR A 328 -4.39 -3.46 -23.81
N ARG A 329 -3.75 -4.62 -23.96
CA ARG A 329 -2.36 -4.74 -24.42
C ARG A 329 -2.18 -5.92 -25.36
N TRP A 330 -1.15 -5.84 -26.17
CA TRP A 330 -0.63 -6.94 -27.00
C TRP A 330 0.81 -7.21 -26.60
N THR A 331 1.10 -8.45 -26.25
CA THR A 331 2.43 -8.87 -25.79
C THR A 331 3.17 -9.57 -26.91
N GLY A 332 4.33 -9.06 -27.30
CA GLY A 332 5.24 -9.71 -28.23
C GLY A 332 6.30 -10.55 -27.53
N THR A 333 6.78 -11.58 -28.19
CA THR A 333 7.93 -12.34 -27.75
C THR A 333 9.04 -12.31 -28.82
N ARG A 334 10.29 -12.70 -28.45
CA ARG A 334 11.37 -12.80 -29.46
C ARG A 334 11.06 -13.78 -30.57
N GLN A 335 10.23 -14.81 -30.30
CA GLN A 335 9.84 -15.86 -31.26
C GLN A 335 8.57 -15.47 -32.05
N ALA A 336 7.72 -14.62 -31.48
CA ALA A 336 6.49 -14.09 -32.09
C ALA A 336 6.41 -12.57 -31.89
N PRO A 337 7.08 -11.76 -32.72
CA PRO A 337 7.02 -10.32 -32.63
C PRO A 337 5.61 -9.80 -32.93
N LEU A 338 5.30 -8.60 -32.44
CA LEU A 338 4.00 -7.94 -32.66
C LEU A 338 3.78 -7.61 -34.15
N GLU A 339 2.64 -8.01 -34.69
CA GLU A 339 2.17 -7.63 -36.03
C GLU A 339 1.45 -6.27 -35.97
N LEU A 340 2.20 -5.20 -36.13
CA LEU A 340 1.71 -3.83 -35.92
C LEU A 340 0.49 -3.49 -36.80
N GLU A 341 0.48 -3.91 -38.05
CA GLU A 341 -0.66 -3.62 -38.97
C GLU A 341 -1.96 -4.25 -38.46
N LEU A 342 -1.88 -5.46 -37.90
CA LEU A 342 -3.04 -6.14 -37.32
C LEU A 342 -3.53 -5.42 -36.06
N ILE A 343 -2.60 -5.04 -35.16
CA ILE A 343 -2.91 -4.30 -33.93
C ILE A 343 -3.58 -2.97 -34.24
N LEU A 344 -3.02 -2.19 -35.19
CA LEU A 344 -3.57 -0.90 -35.56
C LEU A 344 -4.96 -1.00 -36.22
N LYS A 345 -5.22 -2.08 -36.95
CA LYS A 345 -6.53 -2.38 -37.49
C LYS A 345 -7.53 -2.69 -36.36
N GLN A 346 -7.15 -3.50 -35.37
CA GLN A 346 -7.97 -3.75 -34.21
C GLN A 346 -8.25 -2.46 -33.42
N ILE A 347 -7.26 -1.59 -33.25
CA ILE A 347 -7.44 -0.28 -32.61
C ILE A 347 -8.47 0.55 -33.39
N LYS A 348 -8.40 0.58 -34.71
CA LYS A 348 -9.37 1.30 -35.54
C LYS A 348 -10.79 0.78 -35.31
N ASP A 349 -10.96 -0.54 -35.27
CA ASP A 349 -12.26 -1.17 -35.03
C ASP A 349 -12.83 -0.79 -33.66
N VAL A 350 -11.98 -0.73 -32.63
CA VAL A 350 -12.37 -0.29 -31.27
C VAL A 350 -12.66 1.20 -31.19
N LEU A 351 -11.95 2.07 -31.93
CA LEU A 351 -12.19 3.52 -31.96
C LEU A 351 -13.50 3.91 -32.68
N SER A 352 -13.92 3.12 -33.65
CA SER A 352 -15.06 3.42 -34.52
C SER A 352 -16.37 3.67 -33.76
N PRO A 353 -16.81 2.83 -32.79
CA PRO A 353 -18.02 3.07 -32.01
C PRO A 353 -18.00 4.37 -31.20
N TYR A 354 -16.82 4.81 -30.75
CA TYR A 354 -16.64 6.05 -29.98
C TYR A 354 -16.51 7.30 -30.83
N GLY A 355 -16.45 7.16 -32.18
CA GLY A 355 -16.27 8.27 -33.08
C GLY A 355 -14.92 8.99 -32.95
N ILE A 356 -13.88 8.28 -32.46
CA ILE A 356 -12.55 8.85 -32.22
C ILE A 356 -11.70 8.73 -33.47
N GLY A 357 -11.25 9.87 -34.00
CA GLY A 357 -10.38 9.96 -35.21
C GLY A 357 -8.92 10.28 -34.90
N ALA A 358 -8.53 10.32 -33.63
CA ALA A 358 -7.18 10.65 -33.21
C ALA A 358 -6.71 9.81 -32.01
N VAL A 359 -5.41 9.51 -31.94
CA VAL A 359 -4.75 8.87 -30.83
C VAL A 359 -3.57 9.73 -30.35
N VAL A 360 -3.25 9.64 -29.07
CA VAL A 360 -2.08 10.27 -28.44
C VAL A 360 -1.07 9.19 -28.08
N GLY A 361 0.20 9.41 -28.35
CA GLY A 361 1.25 8.43 -27.99
C GLY A 361 2.64 9.06 -27.92
N ASP A 362 3.63 8.24 -27.52
CA ASP A 362 5.01 8.67 -27.30
C ASP A 362 5.69 9.12 -28.61
N GLN A 363 6.59 10.09 -28.47
CA GLN A 363 7.41 10.65 -29.53
C GLN A 363 8.49 9.68 -30.06
N PHE A 364 8.97 8.70 -29.27
CA PHE A 364 10.12 7.85 -29.62
C PHE A 364 9.89 6.97 -30.87
N CYS A 365 8.68 6.53 -31.12
CA CYS A 365 8.34 5.69 -32.25
C CYS A 365 7.56 6.45 -33.32
N PHE A 366 7.54 7.76 -33.25
CA PHE A 366 6.70 8.68 -33.95
C PHE A 366 6.68 8.53 -35.50
N PRO A 367 7.81 8.49 -36.25
CA PRO A 367 7.72 8.51 -37.72
C PRO A 367 7.03 7.28 -38.31
N VAL A 368 7.33 6.09 -37.77
CA VAL A 368 6.81 4.82 -38.31
C VAL A 368 5.35 4.61 -37.88
N ILE A 369 5.07 4.78 -36.63
CA ILE A 369 3.72 4.58 -36.04
C ILE A 369 2.75 5.63 -36.61
N LYS A 370 3.18 6.88 -36.68
CA LYS A 370 2.38 7.97 -37.29
C LYS A 370 1.94 7.62 -38.69
N GLN A 371 2.88 7.22 -39.55
CA GLN A 371 2.56 6.86 -40.94
C GLN A 371 1.54 5.71 -41.05
N LEU A 372 1.66 4.72 -40.13
CA LEU A 372 0.74 3.61 -40.11
C LEU A 372 -0.67 4.01 -39.64
N PHE A 373 -0.80 4.88 -38.64
CA PHE A 373 -2.09 5.42 -38.21
C PHE A 373 -2.71 6.34 -39.30
N GLU A 374 -1.90 7.19 -39.95
CA GLU A 374 -2.34 8.06 -41.03
C GLU A 374 -2.88 7.27 -42.25
N LYS A 375 -2.27 6.14 -42.61
CA LYS A 375 -2.79 5.21 -43.62
C LYS A 375 -4.17 4.66 -43.28
N LEU A 376 -4.49 4.54 -41.99
CA LEU A 376 -5.80 4.10 -41.51
C LEU A 376 -6.80 5.26 -41.35
N GLY A 377 -6.39 6.50 -41.62
CA GLY A 377 -7.21 7.70 -41.45
C GLY A 377 -7.34 8.16 -39.99
N ILE A 378 -6.39 7.78 -39.13
CA ILE A 378 -6.35 8.16 -37.73
C ILE A 378 -5.20 9.15 -37.52
N PHE A 379 -5.51 10.31 -36.93
CA PHE A 379 -4.51 11.32 -36.60
C PHE A 379 -3.69 10.86 -35.37
N TYR A 380 -2.36 10.97 -35.45
CA TYR A 380 -1.47 10.66 -34.34
C TYR A 380 -0.90 11.94 -33.74
N ALA A 381 -1.20 12.22 -32.47
CA ALA A 381 -0.67 13.33 -31.71
C ALA A 381 0.47 12.87 -30.79
N GLU A 382 1.54 13.65 -30.73
CA GLU A 382 2.69 13.36 -29.89
C GLU A 382 2.45 13.77 -28.44
N PHE A 383 2.89 12.91 -27.52
CA PHE A 383 3.05 13.23 -26.12
C PHE A 383 4.54 13.09 -25.72
N SER A 384 5.12 14.12 -25.10
CA SER A 384 6.55 14.14 -24.75
C SER A 384 6.74 13.68 -23.30
N PHE A 385 7.39 12.52 -23.12
CA PHE A 385 7.76 11.99 -21.82
C PHE A 385 9.15 12.44 -21.39
N GLY A 386 9.23 13.26 -20.32
CA GLY A 386 10.45 13.55 -19.58
C GLY A 386 10.32 13.10 -18.12
N ALA A 387 11.43 12.98 -17.36
CA ALA A 387 11.40 12.53 -15.98
C ALA A 387 10.45 13.34 -15.07
N HIS A 388 10.41 14.67 -15.24
CA HIS A 388 9.46 15.53 -14.52
C HIS A 388 8.01 15.33 -14.97
N THR A 389 7.82 15.02 -16.23
CA THR A 389 6.49 14.78 -16.80
C THR A 389 5.87 13.52 -16.23
N ARG A 390 6.65 12.43 -16.05
CA ARG A 390 6.15 11.16 -15.51
C ARG A 390 5.63 11.33 -14.07
N ALA A 391 6.37 12.02 -13.22
CA ALA A 391 5.95 12.29 -11.82
C ALA A 391 4.66 13.14 -11.77
N SER A 392 4.51 14.14 -12.66
CA SER A 392 3.30 14.97 -12.71
C SER A 392 2.09 14.21 -13.24
N ILE A 393 2.28 13.32 -14.24
CA ILE A 393 1.21 12.49 -14.80
C ILE A 393 0.64 11.54 -13.75
N TYR A 394 1.49 10.77 -13.08
CA TYR A 394 1.05 9.87 -12.02
C TYR A 394 0.58 10.61 -10.76
N GLY A 395 1.16 11.78 -10.46
CA GLY A 395 0.68 12.68 -9.40
C GLY A 395 -0.76 13.14 -9.63
N ASN A 396 -1.08 13.56 -10.85
CA ASN A 396 -2.43 13.91 -11.27
C ASN A 396 -3.39 12.71 -11.13
N LEU A 397 -2.99 11.53 -11.63
CA LEU A 397 -3.82 10.33 -11.53
C LEU A 397 -4.10 9.96 -10.07
N ARG A 398 -3.09 10.03 -9.18
CA ARG A 398 -3.25 9.80 -7.73
C ARG A 398 -4.23 10.79 -7.11
N GLN A 399 -4.18 12.05 -7.49
CA GLN A 399 -5.11 13.07 -7.02
C GLN A 399 -6.55 12.76 -7.45
N LEU A 400 -6.76 12.41 -8.72
CA LEU A 400 -8.09 12.05 -9.24
C LEU A 400 -8.67 10.83 -8.51
N ILE A 401 -7.87 9.80 -8.25
CA ILE A 401 -8.28 8.61 -7.48
C ILE A 401 -8.66 9.01 -6.04
N SER A 402 -7.81 9.77 -5.36
CA SER A 402 -8.03 10.20 -3.97
C SER A 402 -9.29 11.07 -3.84
N GLN A 403 -9.60 11.87 -4.84
CA GLN A 403 -10.80 12.72 -4.91
C GLN A 403 -12.03 11.98 -5.46
N ARG A 404 -11.90 10.71 -5.86
CA ARG A 404 -12.95 9.93 -6.54
C ARG A 404 -13.49 10.60 -7.81
N ARG A 405 -12.62 11.31 -8.53
CA ARG A 405 -12.93 11.98 -9.79
C ARG A 405 -12.57 11.16 -11.01
N ILE A 406 -12.16 9.92 -10.82
CA ILE A 406 -11.92 8.95 -11.90
C ILE A 406 -12.58 7.62 -11.55
N SER A 407 -13.04 6.90 -12.56
CA SER A 407 -13.53 5.52 -12.44
C SER A 407 -12.78 4.61 -13.42
N PHE A 408 -12.45 3.40 -12.97
CA PHE A 408 -11.75 2.39 -13.77
C PHE A 408 -12.67 1.23 -14.10
N ILE A 409 -12.48 0.66 -15.29
CA ILE A 409 -13.01 -0.67 -15.62
C ILE A 409 -12.31 -1.75 -14.78
N ASP A 410 -12.98 -2.88 -14.60
CA ASP A 410 -12.45 -4.04 -13.87
C ASP A 410 -11.55 -4.90 -14.79
N GLU A 411 -10.48 -4.26 -15.32
CA GLU A 411 -9.48 -4.94 -16.13
C GLU A 411 -8.31 -5.40 -15.22
N PRO A 412 -8.17 -6.73 -15.00
CA PRO A 412 -7.25 -7.27 -14.00
C PRO A 412 -5.80 -6.82 -14.19
N GLU A 413 -5.34 -6.77 -15.44
CA GLU A 413 -3.95 -6.41 -15.72
C GLU A 413 -3.67 -4.93 -15.50
N LEU A 414 -4.57 -4.03 -15.91
CA LEU A 414 -4.48 -2.61 -15.62
C LEU A 414 -4.42 -2.35 -14.11
N LEU A 415 -5.33 -2.98 -13.36
CA LEU A 415 -5.38 -2.82 -11.90
C LEU A 415 -4.14 -3.41 -11.23
N ARG A 416 -3.60 -4.52 -11.75
CA ARG A 416 -2.33 -5.10 -11.29
C ARG A 416 -1.19 -4.11 -11.48
N GLN A 417 -1.04 -3.53 -12.67
CA GLN A 417 0.01 -2.56 -12.97
C GLN A 417 -0.08 -1.34 -12.06
N LEU A 418 -1.28 -0.76 -11.86
CA LEU A 418 -1.49 0.37 -10.96
C LEU A 418 -1.14 0.05 -9.49
N ARG A 419 -1.45 -1.16 -9.01
CA ARG A 419 -1.10 -1.62 -7.65
C ARG A 419 0.39 -1.86 -7.46
N CYS A 420 1.09 -2.19 -8.55
CA CYS A 420 2.54 -2.47 -8.52
C CYS A 420 3.41 -1.20 -8.62
N LEU A 421 2.84 -0.05 -8.95
CA LEU A 421 3.62 1.20 -9.03
C LEU A 421 4.18 1.59 -7.67
N GLU A 422 5.41 2.10 -7.69
CA GLU A 422 6.16 2.53 -6.51
C GLU A 422 6.69 3.95 -6.66
N GLU A 423 6.67 4.69 -5.56
CA GLU A 423 7.26 6.01 -5.47
C GLU A 423 8.70 5.88 -5.00
N ILE A 424 9.66 6.28 -5.83
CA ILE A 424 11.09 6.21 -5.55
C ILE A 424 11.62 7.64 -5.43
N LYS A 425 12.24 7.96 -4.30
CA LYS A 425 12.97 9.22 -4.14
C LYS A 425 14.39 9.04 -4.65
N ALA A 426 14.74 9.77 -5.69
CA ALA A 426 16.12 9.82 -6.17
C ALA A 426 17.01 10.59 -5.17
N PRO A 427 18.35 10.36 -5.18
CA PRO A 427 19.28 11.04 -4.26
C PRO A 427 19.25 12.58 -4.36
N ASN A 428 18.80 13.14 -5.50
CA ASN A 428 18.61 14.57 -5.73
C ASN A 428 17.27 15.12 -5.20
N GLY A 429 16.47 14.29 -4.49
CA GLY A 429 15.18 14.68 -3.94
C GLY A 429 14.00 14.58 -4.92
N ASN A 430 14.25 14.28 -6.20
CA ASN A 430 13.17 14.10 -7.18
C ASN A 430 12.42 12.79 -6.91
N ILE A 431 11.10 12.85 -7.10
CA ILE A 431 10.23 11.67 -7.02
C ILE A 431 10.10 11.08 -8.42
N ASP A 432 10.35 9.78 -8.55
CA ASP A 432 10.04 8.98 -9.72
C ASP A 432 8.95 7.95 -9.37
N ILE A 433 8.05 7.66 -10.30
CA ILE A 433 7.00 6.67 -10.12
C ILE A 433 7.14 5.65 -11.23
N ARG A 434 7.45 4.42 -10.85
CA ARG A 434 7.72 3.33 -11.79
C ARG A 434 7.37 1.96 -11.20
N PRO A 435 7.17 0.94 -12.03
CA PRO A 435 7.02 -0.42 -11.53
C PRO A 435 8.35 -0.97 -10.97
N PRO A 436 8.32 -1.92 -10.02
CA PRO A 436 9.51 -2.53 -9.46
C PRO A 436 10.22 -3.44 -10.49
N GLY A 437 11.55 -3.44 -10.45
CA GLY A 437 12.39 -4.36 -11.23
C GLY A 437 12.15 -4.27 -12.74
N SER A 438 11.84 -5.40 -13.37
CA SER A 438 11.55 -5.53 -14.82
C SER A 438 10.05 -5.56 -15.13
N SER A 439 9.18 -5.18 -14.19
CA SER A 439 7.74 -5.14 -14.42
C SER A 439 7.35 -3.99 -15.35
N ASN A 440 6.30 -4.20 -16.15
CA ASN A 440 5.78 -3.21 -17.09
C ASN A 440 4.61 -2.42 -16.51
N ASP A 441 4.46 -1.16 -16.92
CA ASP A 441 3.32 -0.29 -16.60
C ASP A 441 2.65 0.32 -17.86
N ASP A 442 2.78 -0.36 -18.99
CA ASP A 442 2.35 0.14 -20.30
C ASP A 442 0.85 0.51 -20.34
N MET A 443 -0.03 -0.29 -19.72
CA MET A 443 -1.46 0.05 -19.59
C MET A 443 -1.68 1.19 -18.57
N ALA A 444 -0.97 1.17 -17.46
CA ALA A 444 -1.11 2.19 -16.42
C ALA A 444 -0.69 3.57 -16.95
N ILE A 445 0.40 3.67 -17.73
CA ILE A 445 0.86 4.92 -18.29
C ILE A 445 -0.11 5.47 -19.35
N THR A 446 -0.72 4.61 -20.21
CA THR A 446 -1.72 5.09 -21.17
C THR A 446 -2.92 5.73 -20.48
N VAL A 447 -3.39 5.12 -19.39
CA VAL A 447 -4.47 5.69 -18.57
C VAL A 447 -4.03 6.97 -17.85
N ALA A 448 -2.82 7.01 -17.31
CA ALA A 448 -2.30 8.19 -16.63
C ALA A 448 -2.15 9.39 -17.57
N VAL A 449 -1.62 9.18 -18.78
CA VAL A 449 -1.52 10.21 -19.84
C VAL A 449 -2.90 10.68 -20.28
N GLY A 450 -3.84 9.76 -20.52
CA GLY A 450 -5.21 10.13 -20.90
C GLY A 450 -5.91 10.97 -19.83
N ALA A 451 -5.77 10.60 -18.57
CA ALA A 451 -6.32 11.36 -17.45
C ALA A 451 -5.68 12.75 -17.30
N PHE A 452 -4.37 12.86 -17.49
CA PHE A 452 -3.63 14.11 -17.44
C PHE A 452 -4.07 15.06 -18.54
N GLU A 453 -4.15 14.59 -19.77
CA GLU A 453 -4.62 15.36 -20.93
C GLU A 453 -6.06 15.85 -20.76
N LEU A 454 -6.98 14.97 -20.28
CA LEU A 454 -8.37 15.36 -20.05
C LEU A 454 -8.51 16.35 -18.88
N THR A 455 -7.63 16.31 -17.89
CA THR A 455 -7.62 17.28 -16.78
C THR A 455 -7.16 18.66 -17.26
N SER A 456 -6.17 18.70 -18.14
CA SER A 456 -5.58 19.94 -18.69
C SER A 456 -6.47 20.63 -19.74
N ARG A 457 -7.43 19.90 -20.34
CA ARG A 457 -8.35 20.47 -21.31
C ARG A 457 -9.47 21.23 -20.60
N PRO A 458 -9.71 22.52 -20.96
CA PRO A 458 -10.83 23.27 -20.41
C PRO A 458 -12.14 22.55 -20.72
N THR A 459 -13.03 22.52 -19.77
CA THR A 459 -14.42 22.10 -19.94
C THR A 459 -15.15 23.15 -20.80
N ARG A 460 -14.91 23.17 -22.11
CA ARG A 460 -15.83 23.86 -23.00
C ARG A 460 -17.01 22.92 -23.24
N PRO A 461 -18.27 23.39 -23.04
CA PRO A 461 -19.36 22.73 -23.69
C PRO A 461 -19.00 22.70 -25.18
N ALA A 462 -19.19 21.55 -25.85
CA ALA A 462 -18.99 21.44 -27.28
C ALA A 462 -19.72 22.64 -27.92
N PRO A 463 -19.09 23.38 -28.86
CA PRO A 463 -19.82 24.42 -29.54
C PRO A 463 -21.03 23.74 -30.15
N PHE A 464 -22.21 24.20 -29.76
CA PHE A 464 -23.45 23.80 -30.40
C PHE A 464 -23.34 24.24 -31.86
N ILE A 465 -22.89 23.33 -32.72
CA ILE A 465 -22.88 23.57 -34.15
C ILE A 465 -24.37 23.52 -34.54
N MET A 466 -24.98 24.67 -34.48
CA MET A 466 -26.29 24.82 -35.11
C MET A 466 -26.10 24.51 -36.62
N PRO A 467 -26.93 23.62 -37.16
CA PRO A 467 -27.02 23.57 -38.63
C PRO A 467 -27.35 24.99 -39.11
N THR A 468 -26.54 25.52 -40.02
CA THR A 468 -26.80 26.77 -40.71
C THR A 468 -28.07 26.56 -41.53
N PHE A 469 -29.22 26.73 -40.90
CA PHE A 469 -30.44 26.95 -41.67
C PHE A 469 -30.31 28.32 -42.26
N GLY A 470 -30.31 28.38 -43.59
CA GLY A 470 -30.40 29.64 -44.29
C GLY A 470 -31.58 30.45 -43.75
N LEU A 471 -31.38 31.74 -43.57
CA LEU A 471 -32.41 32.71 -43.15
C LEU A 471 -33.53 32.78 -44.21
N SER A 472 -34.34 31.73 -44.35
CA SER A 472 -35.61 31.80 -45.03
C SER A 472 -36.66 32.22 -43.96
N ARG A 473 -37.32 33.34 -44.18
CA ARG A 473 -38.46 33.81 -43.36
C ARG A 473 -39.39 32.64 -43.08
N LEU A 474 -39.52 32.24 -41.80
CA LEU A 474 -40.55 31.30 -41.38
C LEU A 474 -41.92 31.94 -41.68
N GLN A 475 -42.55 31.51 -42.76
CA GLN A 475 -43.87 31.99 -43.18
C GLN A 475 -45.01 31.50 -42.27
N ASN A 476 -44.71 30.63 -41.30
CA ASN A 476 -45.72 30.12 -40.34
C ASN A 476 -45.12 29.93 -38.94
N PRO A 477 -45.59 30.73 -37.92
CA PRO A 477 -45.13 30.66 -36.56
C PRO A 477 -45.36 29.27 -35.88
N GLN A 478 -46.32 28.48 -36.34
CA GLN A 478 -46.63 27.17 -35.80
C GLN A 478 -45.63 26.08 -36.10
N SER A 479 -44.61 26.36 -36.98
CA SER A 479 -43.57 25.41 -37.35
C SER A 479 -42.28 25.52 -36.51
N CYS A 480 -42.21 26.34 -35.49
CA CYS A 480 -41.03 26.51 -34.67
C CYS A 480 -40.83 25.28 -33.72
N GLN A 481 -39.89 24.43 -34.06
CA GLN A 481 -39.55 23.23 -33.29
C GLN A 481 -38.80 23.52 -31.96
N VAL A 482 -38.48 24.78 -31.68
CA VAL A 482 -37.72 25.22 -30.49
C VAL A 482 -38.62 25.86 -29.40
N SER A 483 -39.94 25.77 -29.55
CA SER A 483 -40.90 26.40 -28.66
C SER A 483 -40.78 26.03 -27.17
N ALA A 484 -40.26 24.86 -26.89
CA ALA A 484 -40.11 24.40 -25.50
C ALA A 484 -38.90 25.01 -24.75
N ILE A 485 -37.97 25.67 -25.47
CA ILE A 485 -36.69 26.15 -24.92
C ILE A 485 -36.63 27.71 -24.98
N CYS A 486 -37.43 28.34 -25.81
CA CYS A 486 -37.41 29.80 -26.02
C CYS A 486 -38.35 30.51 -25.02
N GLY A 487 -37.79 31.21 -24.02
CA GLY A 487 -38.54 32.01 -23.06
C GLY A 487 -39.35 33.20 -23.66
N ASN A 488 -39.09 33.56 -24.91
CA ASN A 488 -39.73 34.67 -25.67
C ASN A 488 -40.72 34.17 -26.74
N PHE A 489 -41.12 32.88 -26.65
CA PHE A 489 -42.06 32.30 -27.64
C PHE A 489 -43.34 33.13 -27.91
N PRO A 490 -44.01 33.73 -26.90
CA PRO A 490 -45.18 34.57 -27.15
C PRO A 490 -44.90 35.78 -28.04
N ARG A 491 -43.75 36.47 -27.85
CA ARG A 491 -43.36 37.63 -28.67
C ARG A 491 -43.01 37.25 -30.13
N CYS A 492 -42.41 36.07 -30.30
CA CYS A 492 -42.15 35.56 -31.65
C CYS A 492 -43.43 35.28 -32.43
N MET A 493 -44.53 34.95 -31.77
CA MET A 493 -45.83 34.70 -32.40
C MET A 493 -46.46 35.99 -32.92
N ASP A 494 -46.27 37.11 -32.16
CA ASP A 494 -46.87 38.40 -32.52
C ASP A 494 -46.08 39.18 -33.61
N GLU A 495 -44.75 39.06 -33.60
CA GLU A 495 -43.88 39.85 -34.46
C GLU A 495 -43.36 39.09 -35.68
N GLY A 496 -43.58 37.76 -35.77
CA GLY A 496 -43.14 36.91 -36.91
C GLY A 496 -41.65 36.78 -37.07
N VAL A 497 -40.85 37.16 -36.04
CA VAL A 497 -39.39 37.10 -36.00
C VAL A 497 -38.92 36.43 -34.71
N CYS A 498 -38.03 35.49 -34.83
CA CYS A 498 -37.47 34.79 -33.66
C CYS A 498 -36.41 35.68 -32.98
N GLN A 499 -36.81 36.46 -31.94
CA GLN A 499 -35.90 37.37 -31.20
C GLN A 499 -34.93 36.64 -30.23
N GLY A 500 -35.17 35.39 -29.88
CA GLY A 500 -34.30 34.62 -28.98
C GLY A 500 -32.88 34.39 -29.51
N PHE A 501 -32.63 34.75 -30.79
CA PHE A 501 -31.30 34.65 -31.42
C PHE A 501 -30.47 35.93 -31.34
N VAL A 502 -31.09 37.06 -31.04
CA VAL A 502 -30.39 38.36 -31.00
C VAL A 502 -29.65 38.57 -29.67
N ASP A 503 -30.24 38.09 -28.58
CA ASP A 503 -29.69 38.30 -27.23
C ASP A 503 -28.52 37.37 -26.87
N LEU A 504 -28.33 36.26 -27.61
CA LEU A 504 -27.17 35.37 -27.45
C LEU A 504 -25.85 35.87 -28.08
N ARG A 505 -25.89 37.01 -28.81
CA ARG A 505 -24.70 37.65 -29.40
C ARG A 505 -24.05 38.73 -28.52
N VAL A 506 -24.61 39.09 -27.39
CA VAL A 506 -24.16 40.25 -26.58
C VAL A 506 -23.54 39.84 -25.24
N SER A 507 -23.57 38.55 -24.86
CA SER A 507 -22.90 38.07 -23.65
C SER A 507 -21.89 36.97 -24.03
N GLY A 508 -20.83 37.38 -24.66
CA GLY A 508 -19.63 36.59 -24.93
C GLY A 508 -18.45 37.18 -24.19
#